data_875281f8d54ef29de3cd7c5f856a3f75
#
_entry.id   875281f8d54ef29de3cd7c5f856a3f75
#
_cell.length_a   1.000
_cell.length_b   1.000
_cell.length_c   1.000
_cell.angle_alpha   90.00
_cell.angle_beta   90.00
_cell.angle_gamma   90.00
#
_symmetry.space_group_name_H-M   'P 1'
#
loop_
_entity.id
_entity.type
_entity.pdbx_description
1 polymer ?
#
loop_
_entity_poly.entity_id
_entity_poly.type
_entity_poly.pdbx_seq_one_letter_code
_entity_poly.pdbx_strand_id
1 'polypeptide(L)'
;MQRSDEEIYEEQERRRIQARRERRRKRRKQQIIFRAVTFTVFFLVLLLIVMLVRKVADKSAAEETMVSEPVKYVEKSPDFAVELLTVNEYSRPGTELAQVNGIVVHYTANPGTTAEQNRSYFESLAETGETHASSHFIIGISGEIIQCIPCNEISYASNDRNSDTISIECCIPDESGKFTDETYQSLVELVAWLMGRYDLTTDDVIRHYDVTGKDCPKYFVENSNAWSDFKTDLLTYIDTYGIEKTQEIN
;
A
#
# COMPACT_ATOMS: atom_id res chain seq x y z
N MET A 1 87.61 1.58 45.67
CA MET A 1 88.12 1.56 44.29
C MET A 1 87.20 2.41 43.47
N GLN A 2 87.57 3.65 43.15
CA GLN A 2 86.79 4.59 42.37
C GLN A 2 86.87 4.16 40.89
N ARG A 3 85.72 4.05 40.21
CA ARG A 3 85.72 3.81 38.75
C ARG A 3 86.32 5.03 38.06
N SER A 4 87.06 4.81 36.97
CA SER A 4 87.57 5.89 36.15
C SER A 4 86.45 6.62 35.38
N ASP A 5 86.66 7.90 35.14
CA ASP A 5 85.67 8.70 34.39
C ASP A 5 85.40 8.12 32.96
N GLU A 6 86.41 7.43 32.43
CA GLU A 6 86.34 6.76 31.13
C GLU A 6 85.40 5.52 31.16
N GLU A 7 85.46 4.72 32.24
CA GLU A 7 84.56 3.56 32.46
C GLU A 7 83.09 4.02 32.59
N ILE A 8 82.86 5.14 33.27
CA ILE A 8 81.48 5.75 33.42
C ILE A 8 81.00 6.24 32.11
N TYR A 9 81.80 6.89 31.30
CA TYR A 9 81.43 7.40 29.96
C TYR A 9 81.07 6.25 29.01
N GLU A 10 81.90 5.20 28.94
CA GLU A 10 81.57 4.03 28.08
C GLU A 10 80.32 3.29 28.52
N GLU A 11 80.05 3.20 29.82
CA GLU A 11 78.81 2.58 30.28
C GLU A 11 77.55 3.41 29.91
N GLN A 12 77.68 4.73 30.03
CA GLN A 12 76.62 5.62 29.59
C GLN A 12 76.33 5.54 28.07
N GLU A 13 77.38 5.45 27.26
CA GLU A 13 77.26 5.32 25.80
C GLU A 13 76.63 3.98 25.40
N ARG A 14 77.04 2.89 26.02
CA ARG A 14 76.49 1.55 25.87
C ARG A 14 74.97 1.57 26.21
N ARG A 15 74.58 2.20 27.31
CA ARG A 15 73.13 2.34 27.70
C ARG A 15 72.38 3.18 26.68
N ARG A 16 72.95 4.26 26.14
CA ARG A 16 72.30 5.07 25.09
C ARG A 16 72.07 4.27 23.78
N ILE A 17 73.06 3.49 23.38
CA ILE A 17 72.96 2.63 22.20
C ILE A 17 71.89 1.55 22.38
N GLN A 18 71.90 0.90 23.56
CA GLN A 18 70.89 -0.10 23.90
C GLN A 18 69.46 0.53 23.87
N ALA A 19 69.26 1.68 24.51
CA ALA A 19 67.98 2.37 24.52
C ALA A 19 67.50 2.78 23.09
N ARG A 20 68.44 3.21 22.21
CA ARG A 20 68.15 3.51 20.80
C ARG A 20 67.74 2.24 20.04
N ARG A 21 68.39 1.12 20.26
CA ARG A 21 68.10 -0.19 19.66
C ARG A 21 66.68 -0.68 20.08
N GLU A 22 66.37 -0.57 21.37
CA GLU A 22 65.05 -0.95 21.90
C GLU A 22 63.93 -0.07 21.37
N ARG A 23 64.13 1.26 21.30
CA ARG A 23 63.17 2.19 20.72
C ARG A 23 62.92 1.87 19.24
N ARG A 24 63.96 1.56 18.44
CA ARG A 24 63.84 1.13 17.04
C ARG A 24 63.07 -0.20 16.89
N ARG A 25 63.35 -1.17 17.78
CA ARG A 25 62.61 -2.46 17.81
C ARG A 25 61.13 -2.26 18.15
N LYS A 26 60.82 -1.44 19.15
CA LYS A 26 59.41 -1.10 19.51
C LYS A 26 58.70 -0.42 18.36
N ARG A 27 59.30 0.57 17.72
CA ARG A 27 58.70 1.26 16.54
C ARG A 27 58.48 0.30 15.38
N ARG A 28 59.44 -0.59 15.07
CA ARG A 28 59.25 -1.59 14.01
C ARG A 28 58.10 -2.55 14.33
N LYS A 29 57.99 -3.04 15.56
CA LYS A 29 56.88 -3.89 16.00
C LYS A 29 55.54 -3.15 15.85
N GLN A 30 55.46 -1.92 16.31
CA GLN A 30 54.25 -1.09 16.17
C GLN A 30 53.87 -0.87 14.69
N GLN A 31 54.83 -0.61 13.81
CA GLN A 31 54.57 -0.46 12.38
C GLN A 31 54.05 -1.74 11.72
N ILE A 32 54.60 -2.91 12.11
CA ILE A 32 54.15 -4.20 11.61
C ILE A 32 52.71 -4.47 12.06
N ILE A 33 52.41 -4.25 13.36
CA ILE A 33 51.07 -4.42 13.92
C ILE A 33 50.09 -3.47 13.23
N PHE A 34 50.45 -2.19 13.08
CA PHE A 34 49.60 -1.20 12.42
C PHE A 34 49.28 -1.61 10.98
N ARG A 35 50.30 -2.02 10.21
CA ARG A 35 50.08 -2.50 8.82
C ARG A 35 49.21 -3.75 8.80
N ALA A 36 49.43 -4.72 9.67
CA ALA A 36 48.61 -5.92 9.75
C ALA A 36 47.14 -5.58 10.04
N VAL A 37 46.90 -4.73 11.05
CA VAL A 37 45.53 -4.28 11.39
C VAL A 37 44.87 -3.54 10.22
N THR A 38 45.62 -2.62 9.55
CA THR A 38 45.08 -1.88 8.41
C THR A 38 44.71 -2.81 7.25
N PHE A 39 45.55 -3.80 6.94
CA PHE A 39 45.25 -4.81 5.92
C PHE A 39 44.03 -5.67 6.28
N THR A 40 43.92 -6.08 7.56
CA THR A 40 42.76 -6.87 8.00
C THR A 40 41.49 -6.07 7.89
N VAL A 41 41.46 -4.80 8.33
CA VAL A 41 40.31 -3.92 8.23
C VAL A 41 39.93 -3.70 6.75
N PHE A 42 40.92 -3.42 5.90
CA PHE A 42 40.69 -3.26 4.46
C PHE A 42 40.06 -4.49 3.83
N PHE A 43 40.55 -5.67 4.17
CA PHE A 43 40.04 -6.95 3.64
C PHE A 43 38.62 -7.23 4.13
N LEU A 44 38.29 -6.93 5.38
CA LEU A 44 36.93 -7.07 5.92
C LEU A 44 35.96 -6.12 5.24
N VAL A 45 36.37 -4.87 4.98
CA VAL A 45 35.55 -3.91 4.26
C VAL A 45 35.31 -4.38 2.82
N LEU A 46 36.33 -4.90 2.16
CA LEU A 46 36.19 -5.45 0.80
C LEU A 46 35.23 -6.64 0.75
N LEU A 47 35.33 -7.56 1.71
CA LEU A 47 34.39 -8.68 1.86
C LEU A 47 32.95 -8.20 2.07
N LEU A 48 32.77 -7.18 2.87
CA LEU A 48 31.46 -6.60 3.14
C LEU A 48 30.84 -5.97 1.87
N ILE A 49 31.66 -5.26 1.09
CA ILE A 49 31.27 -4.71 -0.20
C ILE A 49 30.87 -5.83 -1.18
N VAL A 50 31.66 -6.89 -1.28
CA VAL A 50 31.37 -8.04 -2.14
C VAL A 50 30.07 -8.73 -1.72
N MET A 51 29.82 -8.90 -0.41
CA MET A 51 28.55 -9.45 0.09
C MET A 51 27.36 -8.55 -0.25
N LEU A 52 27.50 -7.23 -0.12
CA LEU A 52 26.45 -6.29 -0.48
C LEU A 52 26.16 -6.30 -1.99
N VAL A 53 27.20 -6.30 -2.81
CA VAL A 53 27.04 -6.37 -4.29
C VAL A 53 26.38 -7.70 -4.70
N ARG A 54 26.78 -8.82 -4.09
CA ARG A 54 26.11 -10.12 -4.35
C ARG A 54 24.64 -10.09 -3.94
N LYS A 55 24.34 -9.57 -2.73
CA LYS A 55 22.95 -9.46 -2.27
C LYS A 55 22.08 -8.58 -3.17
N VAL A 56 22.63 -7.51 -3.74
CA VAL A 56 21.93 -6.65 -4.72
C VAL A 56 21.79 -7.40 -6.06
N ALA A 57 22.82 -8.08 -6.53
CA ALA A 57 22.78 -8.86 -7.78
C ALA A 57 21.80 -10.04 -7.67
N ASP A 58 21.78 -10.77 -6.55
CA ASP A 58 20.84 -11.86 -6.30
C ASP A 58 19.39 -11.36 -6.23
N LYS A 59 19.17 -10.15 -5.66
CA LYS A 59 17.84 -9.51 -5.64
C LYS A 59 17.42 -9.10 -7.06
N SER A 60 18.31 -8.52 -7.85
CA SER A 60 18.03 -8.13 -9.25
C SER A 60 17.78 -9.37 -10.14
N ALA A 61 18.54 -10.45 -9.97
CA ALA A 61 18.33 -11.70 -10.69
C ALA A 61 17.02 -12.41 -10.28
N ALA A 62 16.59 -12.29 -9.02
CA ALA A 62 15.30 -12.78 -8.56
C ALA A 62 14.14 -11.94 -9.13
N GLU A 63 14.32 -10.66 -9.35
CA GLU A 63 13.36 -9.77 -10.02
C GLU A 63 13.25 -10.07 -11.54
N GLU A 64 14.37 -10.39 -12.21
CA GLU A 64 14.38 -10.75 -13.65
C GLU A 64 13.83 -12.16 -13.94
N THR A 65 13.85 -13.08 -12.98
CA THR A 65 13.28 -14.43 -13.13
C THR A 65 11.82 -14.53 -12.72
N MET A 66 11.22 -13.48 -12.19
CA MET A 66 9.77 -13.38 -12.08
C MET A 66 9.23 -13.16 -13.50
N VAL A 67 8.96 -14.25 -14.21
CA VAL A 67 7.95 -14.24 -15.28
C VAL A 67 6.72 -13.67 -14.58
N SER A 68 6.40 -12.40 -14.81
CA SER A 68 5.19 -11.80 -14.26
C SER A 68 4.04 -12.67 -14.76
N GLU A 69 3.34 -13.34 -13.85
CA GLU A 69 2.12 -14.01 -14.24
C GLU A 69 1.25 -12.99 -14.97
N PRO A 70 0.57 -13.39 -16.06
CA PRO A 70 -0.24 -12.47 -16.82
C PRO A 70 -1.26 -11.82 -15.89
N VAL A 71 -1.27 -10.50 -15.86
CA VAL A 71 -2.24 -9.75 -15.06
C VAL A 71 -3.63 -10.00 -15.60
N LYS A 72 -4.49 -10.61 -14.80
CA LYS A 72 -5.89 -10.85 -15.15
C LYS A 72 -6.74 -9.66 -14.72
N TYR A 73 -7.80 -9.40 -15.47
CA TYR A 73 -8.82 -8.42 -15.13
C TYR A 73 -10.22 -8.89 -15.52
N VAL A 74 -11.25 -8.45 -14.81
CA VAL A 74 -12.64 -8.74 -15.12
C VAL A 74 -13.12 -7.73 -16.15
N GLU A 75 -13.38 -8.20 -17.39
CA GLU A 75 -13.80 -7.35 -18.50
C GLU A 75 -15.29 -7.00 -18.42
N LYS A 76 -16.12 -8.00 -18.12
CA LYS A 76 -17.60 -7.83 -18.12
C LYS A 76 -18.04 -7.24 -16.79
N SER A 77 -18.79 -6.12 -16.85
CA SER A 77 -19.46 -5.58 -15.66
C SER A 77 -20.54 -6.56 -15.14
N PRO A 78 -20.82 -6.55 -13.81
CA PRO A 78 -22.07 -7.11 -13.32
C PRO A 78 -23.25 -6.35 -13.93
N ASP A 79 -24.43 -6.94 -13.87
CA ASP A 79 -25.66 -6.28 -14.28
C ASP A 79 -26.03 -5.20 -13.24
N PHE A 80 -26.30 -3.98 -13.67
CA PHE A 80 -26.77 -2.90 -12.81
C PHE A 80 -27.76 -2.00 -13.50
N ALA A 81 -28.70 -1.42 -12.74
CA ALA A 81 -29.59 -0.38 -13.19
C ALA A 81 -28.88 0.97 -13.24
N VAL A 82 -29.05 1.74 -14.31
CA VAL A 82 -28.52 3.10 -14.42
C VAL A 82 -29.65 4.09 -14.10
N GLU A 83 -29.62 4.62 -12.88
CA GLU A 83 -30.62 5.56 -12.36
C GLU A 83 -29.94 6.81 -11.84
N LEU A 84 -29.36 7.59 -12.74
CA LEU A 84 -28.57 8.76 -12.40
C LEU A 84 -29.41 9.80 -11.64
N LEU A 85 -28.76 10.38 -10.60
CA LEU A 85 -29.31 11.53 -9.87
C LEU A 85 -29.42 12.73 -10.79
N THR A 86 -30.39 13.58 -10.53
CA THR A 86 -30.46 14.90 -11.17
C THR A 86 -29.26 15.74 -10.77
N VAL A 87 -28.65 16.45 -11.74
CA VAL A 87 -27.51 17.34 -11.46
C VAL A 87 -27.96 18.45 -10.52
N ASN A 88 -27.29 18.54 -9.35
CA ASN A 88 -27.56 19.53 -8.31
C ASN A 88 -26.37 19.71 -7.40
N GLU A 89 -26.33 20.78 -6.63
CA GLU A 89 -25.22 21.12 -5.74
C GLU A 89 -24.99 20.09 -4.63
N TYR A 90 -26.03 19.38 -4.14
CA TYR A 90 -25.99 18.63 -2.87
C TYR A 90 -25.68 17.15 -3.04
N SER A 91 -26.03 16.54 -4.17
CA SER A 91 -25.81 15.11 -4.36
C SER A 91 -25.09 14.75 -5.68
N ARG A 92 -25.23 15.53 -6.74
CA ARG A 92 -24.54 15.33 -8.02
C ARG A 92 -24.11 16.66 -8.62
N PRO A 93 -22.93 17.19 -8.28
CA PRO A 93 -22.48 18.50 -8.77
C PRO A 93 -22.17 18.54 -10.26
N GLY A 94 -22.03 17.38 -10.92
CA GLY A 94 -21.61 17.30 -12.33
C GLY A 94 -20.14 17.67 -12.53
N THR A 95 -19.35 17.66 -11.48
CA THR A 95 -17.91 17.94 -11.53
C THR A 95 -17.17 16.73 -12.05
N GLU A 96 -16.26 16.93 -12.99
CA GLU A 96 -15.45 15.87 -13.57
C GLU A 96 -14.56 15.17 -12.55
N LEU A 97 -14.54 13.83 -12.59
CA LEU A 97 -13.56 12.98 -11.95
C LEU A 97 -12.48 12.63 -12.99
N ALA A 98 -11.39 13.40 -12.99
CA ALA A 98 -10.36 13.31 -14.02
C ALA A 98 -9.58 12.00 -14.02
N GLN A 99 -9.41 11.38 -12.84
CA GLN A 99 -8.71 10.11 -12.66
C GLN A 99 -9.31 9.34 -11.50
N VAL A 100 -9.41 8.02 -11.64
CA VAL A 100 -9.80 7.10 -10.56
C VAL A 100 -8.56 6.43 -10.02
N ASN A 101 -8.23 6.72 -8.76
CA ASN A 101 -7.07 6.18 -8.04
C ASN A 101 -7.48 5.23 -6.90
N GLY A 102 -8.76 4.89 -6.80
CA GLY A 102 -9.22 3.94 -5.79
C GLY A 102 -10.72 3.77 -5.74
N ILE A 103 -11.13 2.80 -4.94
CA ILE A 103 -12.52 2.48 -4.66
C ILE A 103 -12.73 2.55 -3.16
N VAL A 104 -13.74 3.31 -2.72
CA VAL A 104 -14.08 3.41 -1.29
C VAL A 104 -15.37 2.66 -1.02
N VAL A 105 -15.29 1.66 -0.15
CA VAL A 105 -16.45 0.88 0.31
C VAL A 105 -17.07 1.54 1.54
N HIS A 106 -18.39 1.71 1.46
CA HIS A 106 -19.23 2.26 2.54
C HIS A 106 -20.35 1.30 2.90
N TYR A 107 -21.10 1.63 3.91
CA TYR A 107 -22.39 1.04 4.23
C TYR A 107 -23.38 2.16 4.54
N THR A 108 -24.66 1.95 4.23
CA THR A 108 -25.71 2.99 4.36
C THR A 108 -25.98 3.42 5.81
N ALA A 109 -25.52 2.65 6.80
CA ALA A 109 -25.81 2.85 8.24
C ALA A 109 -27.33 3.02 8.53
N ASN A 110 -28.19 2.53 7.66
CA ASN A 110 -29.64 2.62 7.73
C ASN A 110 -30.27 1.21 7.49
N PRO A 111 -30.33 0.38 8.56
CA PRO A 111 -30.72 -1.00 8.44
C PRO A 111 -32.13 -1.20 7.82
N GLY A 112 -32.23 -2.21 6.95
CA GLY A 112 -33.49 -2.61 6.32
C GLY A 112 -33.96 -1.70 5.17
N THR A 113 -33.17 -0.68 4.78
CA THR A 113 -33.52 0.16 3.61
C THR A 113 -33.03 -0.47 2.32
N THR A 114 -33.80 -0.26 1.22
CA THR A 114 -33.45 -0.75 -0.12
C THR A 114 -32.51 0.20 -0.86
N ALA A 115 -31.93 -0.27 -1.96
CA ALA A 115 -31.07 0.57 -2.82
C ALA A 115 -31.86 1.78 -3.38
N GLU A 116 -33.13 1.59 -3.80
CA GLU A 116 -33.98 2.65 -4.30
C GLU A 116 -34.33 3.70 -3.25
N GLN A 117 -34.55 3.28 -1.99
CA GLN A 117 -34.79 4.21 -0.89
C GLN A 117 -33.58 5.08 -0.62
N ASN A 118 -32.37 4.52 -0.60
CA ASN A 118 -31.14 5.27 -0.42
C ASN A 118 -30.84 6.18 -1.65
N ARG A 119 -31.09 5.70 -2.87
CA ARG A 119 -31.01 6.54 -4.07
C ARG A 119 -31.99 7.69 -3.99
N SER A 120 -33.24 7.43 -3.56
CA SER A 120 -34.31 8.46 -3.41
C SER A 120 -33.93 9.49 -2.34
N TYR A 121 -33.24 9.07 -1.26
CA TYR A 121 -32.68 10.00 -0.28
C TYR A 121 -31.66 10.94 -0.93
N PHE A 122 -30.71 10.43 -1.72
CA PHE A 122 -29.75 11.28 -2.43
C PHE A 122 -30.42 12.24 -3.42
N GLU A 123 -31.46 11.80 -4.13
CA GLU A 123 -32.25 12.67 -5.04
C GLU A 123 -32.94 13.79 -4.26
N SER A 124 -33.50 13.49 -3.09
CA SER A 124 -34.22 14.48 -2.28
C SER A 124 -33.37 15.61 -1.76
N LEU A 125 -32.04 15.41 -1.69
CA LEU A 125 -31.10 16.45 -1.27
C LEU A 125 -31.07 17.65 -2.21
N ALA A 126 -31.44 17.45 -3.49
CA ALA A 126 -31.63 18.55 -4.44
C ALA A 126 -32.69 19.57 -3.98
N GLU A 127 -33.71 19.11 -3.25
CA GLU A 127 -34.79 19.96 -2.73
C GLU A 127 -34.54 20.42 -1.28
N THR A 128 -34.09 19.49 -0.45
CA THR A 128 -33.90 19.78 1.00
C THR A 128 -32.66 20.58 1.33
N GLY A 129 -31.55 20.37 0.59
CA GLY A 129 -30.30 21.07 0.81
C GLY A 129 -29.67 20.81 2.19
N GLU A 130 -30.12 19.77 2.91
CA GLU A 130 -29.74 19.55 4.32
C GLU A 130 -28.29 19.10 4.51
N THR A 131 -27.71 18.44 3.49
CA THR A 131 -26.33 17.96 3.51
C THR A 131 -25.83 17.67 2.10
N HIS A 132 -24.52 17.45 1.97
CA HIS A 132 -23.91 16.93 0.75
C HIS A 132 -23.65 15.44 0.96
N ALA A 133 -24.36 14.59 0.22
CA ALA A 133 -24.17 13.14 0.28
C ALA A 133 -24.60 12.46 -1.02
N SER A 134 -23.81 11.48 -1.47
CA SER A 134 -24.12 10.62 -2.61
C SER A 134 -23.09 9.49 -2.72
N SER A 135 -23.33 8.54 -3.63
CA SER A 135 -22.34 7.56 -4.06
C SER A 135 -22.48 7.27 -5.55
N HIS A 136 -21.45 6.67 -6.14
CA HIS A 136 -21.51 6.24 -7.54
C HIS A 136 -22.44 5.05 -7.70
N PHE A 137 -22.35 4.09 -6.77
CA PHE A 137 -23.16 2.89 -6.76
C PHE A 137 -23.78 2.65 -5.38
N ILE A 138 -24.97 2.05 -5.40
CA ILE A 138 -25.62 1.50 -4.22
C ILE A 138 -25.90 0.03 -4.49
N ILE A 139 -25.54 -0.85 -3.55
CA ILE A 139 -25.85 -2.27 -3.60
C ILE A 139 -26.92 -2.56 -2.54
N GLY A 140 -28.04 -3.11 -2.97
CA GLY A 140 -29.17 -3.44 -2.11
C GLY A 140 -28.99 -4.74 -1.34
N ILE A 141 -29.92 -5.02 -0.43
CA ILE A 141 -29.91 -6.21 0.45
C ILE A 141 -30.03 -7.51 -0.35
N SER A 142 -30.72 -7.50 -1.50
CA SER A 142 -30.86 -8.64 -2.40
C SER A 142 -29.78 -8.71 -3.48
N GLY A 143 -28.75 -7.87 -3.39
CA GLY A 143 -27.62 -7.83 -4.33
C GLY A 143 -27.85 -6.97 -5.57
N GLU A 144 -29.01 -6.32 -5.71
CA GLU A 144 -29.27 -5.39 -6.81
C GLU A 144 -28.32 -4.20 -6.76
N ILE A 145 -27.81 -3.77 -7.93
CA ILE A 145 -26.88 -2.65 -8.05
C ILE A 145 -27.53 -1.49 -8.80
N ILE A 146 -27.48 -0.29 -8.23
CA ILE A 146 -27.94 0.93 -8.88
C ILE A 146 -26.75 1.88 -9.06
N GLN A 147 -26.51 2.34 -10.29
CA GLN A 147 -25.58 3.43 -10.55
C GLN A 147 -26.29 4.77 -10.42
N CYS A 148 -25.87 5.59 -9.47
CA CYS A 148 -26.44 6.90 -9.15
C CYS A 148 -25.65 8.05 -9.77
N ILE A 149 -24.34 7.91 -9.99
CA ILE A 149 -23.46 8.93 -10.58
C ILE A 149 -22.57 8.27 -11.62
N PRO A 150 -22.33 8.92 -12.78
CA PRO A 150 -21.36 8.44 -13.75
C PRO A 150 -19.95 8.36 -13.14
N CYS A 151 -19.20 7.30 -13.51
CA CYS A 151 -17.84 7.10 -12.94
C CYS A 151 -16.81 8.17 -13.36
N ASN A 152 -17.14 9.10 -14.22
CA ASN A 152 -16.34 10.26 -14.60
C ASN A 152 -16.80 11.57 -13.94
N GLU A 153 -17.68 11.49 -12.95
CA GLU A 153 -18.11 12.60 -12.11
C GLU A 153 -17.78 12.30 -10.64
N ILE A 154 -17.56 13.32 -9.81
CA ILE A 154 -17.33 13.13 -8.37
C ILE A 154 -18.63 12.83 -7.62
N SER A 155 -18.51 12.09 -6.52
CA SER A 155 -19.60 11.92 -5.54
C SER A 155 -19.23 12.58 -4.21
N TYR A 156 -20.19 12.74 -3.31
CA TYR A 156 -19.99 13.26 -1.96
C TYR A 156 -20.08 12.13 -0.92
N ALA A 157 -19.06 11.25 -0.86
CA ALA A 157 -19.05 10.08 0.01
C ALA A 157 -17.78 9.98 0.86
N SER A 158 -16.63 10.33 0.29
CA SER A 158 -15.30 9.91 0.77
C SER A 158 -14.41 11.09 1.18
N ASN A 159 -14.99 12.23 1.54
CA ASN A 159 -14.28 13.43 2.00
C ASN A 159 -13.17 13.86 1.01
N ASP A 160 -11.91 13.90 1.44
CA ASP A 160 -10.78 14.33 0.59
C ASP A 160 -10.54 13.41 -0.61
N ARG A 161 -11.07 12.17 -0.57
CA ARG A 161 -10.97 11.19 -1.65
C ARG A 161 -12.15 11.26 -2.65
N ASN A 162 -13.08 12.22 -2.50
CA ASN A 162 -14.16 12.45 -3.49
C ASN A 162 -13.60 12.78 -4.87
N SER A 163 -12.44 13.42 -4.95
CA SER A 163 -11.83 13.91 -6.19
C SER A 163 -11.09 12.85 -7.00
N ASP A 164 -10.92 11.63 -6.45
CA ASP A 164 -10.08 10.60 -7.09
C ASP A 164 -10.56 9.16 -6.84
N THR A 165 -11.77 8.95 -6.32
CA THR A 165 -12.27 7.59 -6.04
C THR A 165 -13.70 7.35 -6.50
N ILE A 166 -14.01 6.07 -6.79
CA ILE A 166 -15.38 5.57 -6.92
C ILE A 166 -15.87 5.15 -5.54
N SER A 167 -17.05 5.58 -5.15
CA SER A 167 -17.70 5.20 -3.89
C SER A 167 -18.83 4.21 -4.11
N ILE A 168 -18.93 3.22 -3.22
CA ILE A 168 -19.97 2.19 -3.25
C ILE A 168 -20.63 2.13 -1.87
N GLU A 169 -21.93 2.40 -1.79
CA GLU A 169 -22.73 2.24 -0.59
C GLU A 169 -23.40 0.87 -0.58
N CYS A 170 -23.21 0.10 0.48
CA CYS A 170 -23.86 -1.21 0.65
C CYS A 170 -24.98 -1.11 1.68
N CYS A 171 -26.17 -1.57 1.32
CA CYS A 171 -27.31 -1.71 2.22
C CYS A 171 -27.04 -2.84 3.24
N ILE A 172 -27.62 -2.71 4.41
CA ILE A 172 -27.46 -3.66 5.52
C ILE A 172 -28.83 -4.12 6.03
N PRO A 173 -28.96 -5.40 6.39
CA PRO A 173 -30.24 -5.92 6.90
C PRO A 173 -30.53 -5.50 8.34
N ASP A 174 -29.49 -5.30 9.15
CA ASP A 174 -29.59 -5.03 10.58
C ASP A 174 -28.43 -4.18 11.14
N GLU A 175 -28.47 -3.87 12.44
CA GLU A 175 -27.52 -3.01 13.15
C GLU A 175 -26.10 -3.59 13.25
N SER A 176 -25.88 -4.87 12.93
CA SER A 176 -24.53 -5.45 12.94
C SER A 176 -23.63 -4.82 11.86
N GLY A 177 -24.23 -4.24 10.83
CA GLY A 177 -23.53 -3.70 9.67
C GLY A 177 -22.97 -4.77 8.74
N LYS A 178 -23.27 -6.07 9.00
CA LYS A 178 -22.86 -7.18 8.16
C LYS A 178 -23.74 -7.20 6.90
N PHE A 179 -23.09 -7.34 5.74
CA PHE A 179 -23.79 -7.49 4.47
C PHE A 179 -24.44 -8.88 4.37
N THR A 180 -25.53 -8.98 3.62
CA THR A 180 -26.06 -10.28 3.19
C THR A 180 -25.07 -10.94 2.23
N ASP A 181 -25.22 -12.22 2.00
CA ASP A 181 -24.36 -12.94 1.06
C ASP A 181 -24.56 -12.40 -0.37
N GLU A 182 -25.78 -12.00 -0.73
CA GLU A 182 -26.11 -11.38 -2.00
C GLU A 182 -25.46 -10.00 -2.19
N THR A 183 -25.55 -9.13 -1.17
CA THR A 183 -24.88 -7.82 -1.17
C THR A 183 -23.35 -8.00 -1.29
N TYR A 184 -22.80 -8.94 -0.52
CA TYR A 184 -21.37 -9.22 -0.51
C TYR A 184 -20.88 -9.73 -1.87
N GLN A 185 -21.60 -10.69 -2.48
CA GLN A 185 -21.26 -11.21 -3.80
C GLN A 185 -21.28 -10.11 -4.86
N SER A 186 -22.32 -9.29 -4.88
CA SER A 186 -22.41 -8.15 -5.80
C SER A 186 -21.31 -7.12 -5.58
N LEU A 187 -20.87 -6.91 -4.32
CA LEU A 187 -19.75 -6.02 -4.01
C LEU A 187 -18.44 -6.59 -4.58
N VAL A 188 -18.18 -7.90 -4.43
CA VAL A 188 -16.99 -8.55 -5.01
C VAL A 188 -16.99 -8.39 -6.53
N GLU A 189 -18.10 -8.67 -7.20
CA GLU A 189 -18.22 -8.58 -8.66
C GLU A 189 -18.01 -7.15 -9.17
N LEU A 190 -18.67 -6.17 -8.54
CA LEU A 190 -18.59 -4.78 -8.94
C LEU A 190 -17.16 -4.22 -8.73
N VAL A 191 -16.56 -4.49 -7.56
CA VAL A 191 -15.21 -4.01 -7.25
C VAL A 191 -14.18 -4.65 -8.16
N ALA A 192 -14.25 -5.97 -8.40
CA ALA A 192 -13.34 -6.67 -9.30
C ALA A 192 -13.38 -6.11 -10.74
N TRP A 193 -14.59 -5.81 -11.25
CA TRP A 193 -14.75 -5.17 -12.54
C TRP A 193 -14.18 -3.73 -12.56
N LEU A 194 -14.45 -2.93 -11.53
CA LEU A 194 -13.92 -1.56 -11.44
C LEU A 194 -12.40 -1.55 -11.32
N MET A 195 -11.81 -2.50 -10.58
CA MET A 195 -10.35 -2.67 -10.52
C MET A 195 -9.76 -2.89 -11.93
N GLY A 196 -10.35 -3.78 -12.71
CA GLY A 196 -9.90 -4.02 -14.09
C GLY A 196 -10.06 -2.81 -15.00
N ARG A 197 -11.18 -2.08 -14.87
CA ARG A 197 -11.51 -0.91 -15.67
C ARG A 197 -10.53 0.26 -15.45
N TYR A 198 -10.06 0.45 -14.21
CA TYR A 198 -9.22 1.58 -13.82
C TYR A 198 -7.78 1.19 -13.48
N ASP A 199 -7.38 -0.04 -13.78
CA ASP A 199 -6.02 -0.56 -13.53
C ASP A 199 -5.61 -0.46 -12.05
N LEU A 200 -6.54 -0.79 -11.15
CA LEU A 200 -6.37 -0.74 -9.71
C LEU A 200 -5.95 -2.09 -9.14
N THR A 201 -5.31 -2.04 -7.98
CA THR A 201 -4.94 -3.20 -7.17
C THR A 201 -5.84 -3.32 -5.95
N THR A 202 -5.74 -4.40 -5.19
CA THR A 202 -6.46 -4.53 -3.91
C THR A 202 -6.02 -3.50 -2.87
N ASP A 203 -4.85 -2.88 -3.02
CA ASP A 203 -4.39 -1.81 -2.13
C ASP A 203 -5.13 -0.49 -2.37
N ASP A 204 -5.66 -0.31 -3.58
CA ASP A 204 -6.47 0.85 -3.97
C ASP A 204 -7.95 0.70 -3.56
N VAL A 205 -8.35 -0.48 -3.07
CA VAL A 205 -9.68 -0.72 -2.49
C VAL A 205 -9.59 -0.48 -0.98
N ILE A 206 -10.26 0.56 -0.52
CA ILE A 206 -10.17 1.04 0.86
C ILE A 206 -11.57 1.22 1.47
N ARG A 207 -11.63 1.31 2.80
CA ARG A 207 -12.84 1.64 3.55
C ARG A 207 -12.93 3.14 3.78
N HIS A 208 -14.10 3.68 3.99
CA HIS A 208 -14.22 5.07 4.47
C HIS A 208 -13.45 5.29 5.77
N TYR A 209 -13.34 4.27 6.62
CA TYR A 209 -12.48 4.27 7.81
C TYR A 209 -11.03 4.64 7.50
N ASP A 210 -10.49 4.12 6.42
CA ASP A 210 -9.08 4.35 6.04
C ASP A 210 -8.83 5.79 5.56
N VAL A 211 -9.91 6.51 5.20
CA VAL A 211 -9.85 7.93 4.81
C VAL A 211 -9.97 8.86 6.01
N THR A 212 -10.93 8.59 6.92
CA THR A 212 -11.34 9.56 7.95
C THR A 212 -11.31 9.04 9.38
N GLY A 213 -11.15 7.72 9.57
CA GLY A 213 -11.32 7.06 10.87
C GLY A 213 -12.79 6.83 11.27
N LYS A 214 -13.77 7.18 10.38
CA LYS A 214 -15.17 6.88 10.61
C LYS A 214 -15.40 5.37 10.62
N ASP A 215 -16.26 4.88 11.51
CA ASP A 215 -16.63 3.47 11.58
C ASP A 215 -17.52 3.05 10.38
N CYS A 216 -16.90 2.95 9.20
CA CYS A 216 -17.58 2.70 7.92
C CYS A 216 -16.66 1.96 6.93
N PRO A 217 -17.09 0.80 6.39
CA PRO A 217 -18.26 0.01 6.78
C PRO A 217 -18.05 -0.64 8.15
N LYS A 218 -19.01 -0.51 9.04
CA LYS A 218 -18.90 -0.95 10.44
C LYS A 218 -18.37 -2.38 10.58
N TYR A 219 -18.99 -3.35 9.90
CA TYR A 219 -18.61 -4.75 10.03
C TYR A 219 -17.15 -5.01 9.63
N PHE A 220 -16.67 -4.38 8.56
CA PHE A 220 -15.27 -4.52 8.10
C PHE A 220 -14.27 -3.75 8.97
N VAL A 221 -14.72 -2.75 9.73
CA VAL A 221 -13.86 -2.04 10.69
C VAL A 221 -13.72 -2.85 11.97
N GLU A 222 -14.84 -3.35 12.52
CA GLU A 222 -14.86 -4.16 13.74
C GLU A 222 -14.25 -5.56 13.53
N ASN A 223 -14.23 -6.09 12.31
CA ASN A 223 -13.75 -7.42 11.96
C ASN A 223 -12.66 -7.34 10.88
N SER A 224 -11.41 -7.10 11.29
CA SER A 224 -10.28 -6.98 10.36
C SER A 224 -10.05 -8.22 9.49
N ASN A 225 -10.37 -9.42 9.96
CA ASN A 225 -10.31 -10.64 9.17
C ASN A 225 -11.30 -10.59 8.01
N ALA A 226 -12.55 -10.15 8.25
CA ALA A 226 -13.55 -10.04 7.19
C ALA A 226 -13.13 -9.06 6.08
N TRP A 227 -12.43 -7.98 6.43
CA TRP A 227 -11.86 -7.08 5.43
C TRP A 227 -10.70 -7.72 4.65
N SER A 228 -9.84 -8.49 5.32
CA SER A 228 -8.77 -9.24 4.67
C SER A 228 -9.31 -10.35 3.77
N ASP A 229 -10.34 -11.06 4.22
CA ASP A 229 -11.03 -12.10 3.44
C ASP A 229 -11.66 -11.50 2.19
N PHE A 230 -12.31 -10.34 2.31
CA PHE A 230 -12.87 -9.63 1.15
C PHE A 230 -11.80 -9.31 0.08
N LYS A 231 -10.62 -8.84 0.47
CA LYS A 231 -9.51 -8.62 -0.47
C LYS A 231 -9.01 -9.91 -1.11
N THR A 232 -9.02 -11.01 -0.36
CA THR A 232 -8.68 -12.34 -0.89
C THR A 232 -9.72 -12.85 -1.87
N ASP A 233 -11.01 -12.63 -1.58
CA ASP A 233 -12.11 -13.01 -2.45
C ASP A 233 -12.11 -12.23 -3.75
N LEU A 234 -11.72 -10.93 -3.74
CA LEU A 234 -11.51 -10.15 -4.95
C LEU A 234 -10.45 -10.79 -5.86
N LEU A 235 -9.31 -11.18 -5.31
CA LEU A 235 -8.24 -11.84 -6.07
C LEU A 235 -8.69 -13.20 -6.61
N THR A 236 -9.41 -13.97 -5.80
CA THR A 236 -9.98 -15.26 -6.19
C THR A 236 -11.00 -15.11 -7.31
N TYR A 237 -11.84 -14.09 -7.23
CA TYR A 237 -12.82 -13.78 -8.27
C TYR A 237 -12.14 -13.38 -9.58
N ILE A 238 -11.13 -12.50 -9.51
CA ILE A 238 -10.34 -12.07 -10.68
C ILE A 238 -9.59 -13.28 -11.29
N ASP A 239 -9.02 -14.17 -10.46
CA ASP A 239 -8.34 -15.36 -10.98
C ASP A 239 -9.30 -16.31 -11.68
N THR A 240 -10.52 -16.44 -11.17
CA THR A 240 -11.54 -17.38 -11.70
C THR A 240 -12.23 -16.87 -12.98
N TYR A 241 -12.60 -15.58 -13.01
CA TYR A 241 -13.45 -14.99 -14.05
C TYR A 241 -12.72 -13.96 -14.92
N GLY A 242 -11.52 -13.56 -14.54
CA GLY A 242 -10.71 -12.60 -15.28
C GLY A 242 -10.08 -13.19 -16.54
N ILE A 243 -9.85 -12.32 -17.51
CA ILE A 243 -9.09 -12.62 -18.73
C ILE A 243 -7.70 -12.00 -18.64
N GLU A 244 -6.73 -12.58 -19.33
CA GLU A 244 -5.37 -12.06 -19.38
C GLU A 244 -5.32 -10.71 -20.11
N LYS A 245 -4.65 -9.73 -19.48
CA LYS A 245 -4.39 -8.45 -20.13
C LYS A 245 -3.36 -8.67 -21.24
N THR A 246 -3.75 -8.55 -22.50
CA THR A 246 -2.83 -8.62 -23.62
C THR A 246 -1.82 -7.48 -23.49
N GLN A 247 -0.56 -7.78 -23.24
CA GLN A 247 0.50 -6.78 -23.30
C GLN A 247 0.65 -6.39 -24.77
N GLU A 248 0.22 -5.20 -25.16
CA GLU A 248 0.66 -4.62 -26.41
C GLU A 248 2.16 -4.34 -26.29
N ILE A 249 2.96 -5.18 -26.97
CA ILE A 249 4.41 -4.97 -27.11
C ILE A 249 4.56 -3.78 -28.07
N ASN A 250 4.77 -2.58 -27.50
CA ASN A 250 5.18 -1.40 -28.27
C ASN A 250 6.70 -1.39 -28.52
#